data_cf17dfd858cacb38b5821190eecb876b
#
_entry.id   cf17dfd858cacb38b5821190eecb876b
#
_cell.length_a   1.000
_cell.length_b   1.000
_cell.length_c   1.000
_cell.angle_alpha   90.00
_cell.angle_beta   90.00
_cell.angle_gamma   90.00
#
_symmetry.space_group_name_H-M   'P 1'
#
loop_
_entity.id
_entity.type
_entity.pdbx_description
1 polymer ?
#
loop_
_entity_poly.entity_id
_entity_poly.type
_entity_poly.pdbx_seq_one_letter_code
_entity_poly.pdbx_strand_id
1 'polypeptide(L)'
;MNLMIDIQKISNLNSLPENDSIIKWTKKALDKKYKGAEIVIRIVDANESRELNKIWCKKNCATNVLSFPISKPIKQAPNLLGDVVICANLVVTEAKEQNKNIDEHYAHLIIHGILHLQGYDHQSQDEANIMESKEINILNNLGYNNPYKIRPK
;
A
#
# COMPACT_ATOMS: atom_id res chain seq x y z
N MET A 1 -10.40 9.80 18.28
CA MET A 1 -9.62 10.53 17.29
C MET A 1 -9.94 10.04 15.88
N ASN A 2 -9.98 10.96 14.93
CA ASN A 2 -10.32 10.63 13.56
C ASN A 2 -9.09 10.21 12.77
N LEU A 3 -9.28 9.25 11.87
CA LEU A 3 -8.26 8.86 10.91
C LEU A 3 -7.97 10.02 9.96
N MET A 4 -6.70 10.32 9.75
CA MET A 4 -6.25 11.36 8.82
C MET A 4 -5.40 10.72 7.74
N ILE A 5 -5.84 10.83 6.48
CA ILE A 5 -5.12 10.29 5.32
C ILE A 5 -4.78 11.46 4.39
N ASP A 6 -3.48 11.71 4.23
CA ASP A 6 -3.00 12.69 3.26
C ASP A 6 -2.72 11.94 1.94
N ILE A 7 -3.53 12.19 0.93
CA ILE A 7 -3.42 11.53 -0.38
C ILE A 7 -2.72 12.49 -1.34
N GLN A 8 -1.57 12.10 -1.85
CA GLN A 8 -0.75 12.90 -2.75
C GLN A 8 -0.67 12.21 -4.12
N LYS A 9 -1.46 12.67 -5.07
CA LYS A 9 -1.48 12.13 -6.44
C LYS A 9 -0.52 12.94 -7.32
N ILE A 10 0.73 12.51 -7.36
CA ILE A 10 1.79 13.19 -8.10
C ILE A 10 1.92 12.64 -9.52
N SER A 11 1.53 11.38 -9.73
CA SER A 11 1.59 10.73 -11.04
C SER A 11 0.76 11.49 -12.09
N ASN A 12 1.25 11.49 -13.33
CA ASN A 12 0.55 12.09 -14.48
C ASN A 12 -0.38 11.09 -15.19
N LEU A 13 -0.50 9.86 -14.73
CA LEU A 13 -1.37 8.86 -15.34
C LEU A 13 -2.85 9.18 -15.06
N ASN A 14 -3.72 8.82 -16.02
CA ASN A 14 -5.15 9.10 -15.92
C ASN A 14 -5.93 8.07 -15.11
N SER A 15 -5.35 6.91 -14.85
CA SER A 15 -6.04 5.76 -14.24
C SER A 15 -5.80 5.64 -12.73
N LEU A 16 -5.64 6.77 -12.05
CA LEU A 16 -5.45 6.78 -10.59
C LEU A 16 -6.77 6.49 -9.87
N PRO A 17 -6.74 5.78 -8.74
CA PRO A 17 -7.97 5.47 -8.02
C PRO A 17 -8.57 6.72 -7.37
N GLU A 18 -9.88 6.67 -7.15
CA GLU A 18 -10.59 7.76 -6.46
C GLU A 18 -10.17 7.83 -5.00
N ASN A 19 -10.21 9.04 -4.44
CA ASN A 19 -9.87 9.25 -3.03
C ASN A 19 -10.73 8.41 -2.09
N ASP A 20 -12.04 8.32 -2.36
CA ASP A 20 -12.95 7.54 -1.54
C ASP A 20 -12.58 6.06 -1.50
N SER A 21 -12.11 5.52 -2.63
CA SER A 21 -11.62 4.14 -2.70
C SER A 21 -10.38 3.95 -1.84
N ILE A 22 -9.42 4.86 -1.95
CA ILE A 22 -8.17 4.80 -1.16
C ILE A 22 -8.49 4.84 0.33
N ILE A 23 -9.39 5.73 0.73
CA ILE A 23 -9.82 5.87 2.13
C ILE A 23 -10.47 4.58 2.62
N LYS A 24 -11.36 4.00 1.81
CA LYS A 24 -12.02 2.74 2.15
C LYS A 24 -11.03 1.60 2.35
N TRP A 25 -10.09 1.44 1.43
CA TRP A 25 -9.08 0.38 1.53
C TRP A 25 -8.20 0.57 2.76
N THR A 26 -7.79 1.80 3.03
CA THR A 26 -6.98 2.12 4.21
C THR A 26 -7.70 1.78 5.51
N LYS A 27 -8.98 2.18 5.61
CA LYS A 27 -9.78 1.88 6.81
C LYS A 27 -9.91 0.38 7.04
N LYS A 28 -10.09 -0.40 5.98
CA LYS A 28 -10.22 -1.86 6.09
C LYS A 28 -8.91 -2.53 6.53
N ALA A 29 -7.78 -1.94 6.20
CA ALA A 29 -6.46 -2.50 6.55
C ALA A 29 -6.01 -2.16 7.97
N LEU A 30 -6.62 -1.15 8.61
CA LEU A 30 -6.21 -0.71 9.94
C LEU A 30 -6.84 -1.54 11.04
N ASP A 31 -6.01 -2.03 11.96
CA ASP A 31 -6.46 -2.65 13.20
C ASP A 31 -7.08 -1.60 14.12
N LYS A 32 -7.92 -2.03 15.06
CA LYS A 32 -8.68 -1.13 15.94
C LYS A 32 -7.80 -0.11 16.65
N LYS A 33 -6.62 -0.51 17.12
CA LYS A 33 -5.74 0.38 17.87
C LYS A 33 -5.15 1.52 17.03
N TYR A 34 -5.22 1.40 15.70
CA TYR A 34 -4.68 2.40 14.78
C TYR A 34 -5.75 3.24 14.09
N LYS A 35 -7.01 3.16 14.51
CA LYS A 35 -8.11 3.86 13.84
C LYS A 35 -8.03 5.39 13.88
N GLY A 36 -7.24 5.94 14.80
CA GLY A 36 -6.95 7.38 14.87
C GLY A 36 -5.62 7.76 14.24
N ALA A 37 -5.02 6.89 13.43
CA ALA A 37 -3.69 7.11 12.86
C ALA A 37 -3.68 8.23 11.80
N GLU A 38 -2.50 8.80 11.60
CA GLU A 38 -2.22 9.68 10.47
C GLU A 38 -1.33 8.92 9.48
N ILE A 39 -1.72 8.92 8.21
CA ILE A 39 -1.05 8.16 7.16
C ILE A 39 -0.93 9.04 5.93
N VAL A 40 0.23 8.97 5.27
CA VAL A 40 0.44 9.58 3.96
C VAL A 40 0.42 8.49 2.90
N ILE A 41 -0.37 8.67 1.84
CA ILE A 41 -0.38 7.78 0.68
C ILE A 41 -0.02 8.63 -0.53
N ARG A 42 1.12 8.33 -1.14
CA ARG A 42 1.67 9.08 -2.26
C ARG A 42 1.73 8.19 -3.49
N ILE A 43 1.12 8.63 -4.58
CA ILE A 43 1.12 7.89 -5.85
C ILE A 43 2.02 8.66 -6.82
N VAL A 44 3.08 8.00 -7.27
CA VAL A 44 4.16 8.62 -8.02
C VAL A 44 4.40 7.87 -9.34
N ASP A 45 5.22 8.46 -10.21
CA ASP A 45 5.70 7.79 -11.41
C ASP A 45 7.04 7.10 -11.15
N ALA A 46 7.50 6.32 -12.14
CA ALA A 46 8.64 5.42 -11.98
C ALA A 46 9.92 6.12 -11.55
N ASN A 47 10.16 7.36 -12.01
CA ASN A 47 11.38 8.10 -11.67
C ASN A 47 11.48 8.39 -10.16
N GLU A 48 10.41 8.87 -9.55
CA GLU A 48 10.40 9.13 -8.12
C GLU A 48 10.50 7.84 -7.31
N SER A 49 9.77 6.79 -7.75
CA SER A 49 9.85 5.47 -7.12
C SER A 49 11.28 4.94 -7.10
N ARG A 50 11.98 5.04 -8.24
CA ARG A 50 13.37 4.60 -8.35
C ARG A 50 14.29 5.41 -7.43
N GLU A 51 14.13 6.73 -7.38
CA GLU A 51 14.96 7.58 -6.52
C GLU A 51 14.77 7.24 -5.05
N LEU A 52 13.52 7.07 -4.61
CA LEU A 52 13.23 6.70 -3.22
C LEU A 52 13.78 5.32 -2.88
N ASN A 53 13.62 4.36 -3.78
CA ASN A 53 14.12 3.00 -3.58
C ASN A 53 15.65 2.98 -3.50
N LYS A 54 16.32 3.80 -4.32
CA LYS A 54 17.78 3.95 -4.32
C LYS A 54 18.26 4.54 -3.00
N ILE A 55 17.63 5.62 -2.53
CA ILE A 55 18.03 6.32 -1.31
C ILE A 55 17.79 5.46 -0.07
N TRP A 56 16.61 4.86 0.05
CA TRP A 56 16.17 4.20 1.27
C TRP A 56 16.39 2.69 1.31
N CYS A 57 16.42 2.03 0.14
CA CYS A 57 16.56 0.57 0.05
C CYS A 57 17.81 0.15 -0.71
N LYS A 58 18.62 1.10 -1.21
CA LYS A 58 19.86 0.85 -1.94
C LYS A 58 19.68 0.07 -3.25
N LYS A 59 18.49 0.16 -3.84
CA LYS A 59 18.15 -0.51 -5.11
C LYS A 59 17.87 0.55 -6.18
N ASN A 60 18.62 0.52 -7.27
CA ASN A 60 18.47 1.50 -8.36
C ASN A 60 17.45 1.01 -9.39
N CYS A 61 16.21 0.82 -8.93
CA CYS A 61 15.07 0.43 -9.77
C CYS A 61 13.78 0.90 -9.13
N ALA A 62 12.74 1.10 -9.93
CA ALA A 62 11.41 1.39 -9.42
C ALA A 62 10.83 0.13 -8.75
N THR A 63 9.99 0.34 -7.75
CA THR A 63 9.23 -0.74 -7.10
C THR A 63 7.76 -0.34 -7.02
N ASN A 64 6.87 -1.33 -6.96
CA ASN A 64 5.42 -1.05 -6.95
C ASN A 64 4.96 -0.36 -5.67
N VAL A 65 5.53 -0.72 -4.53
CA VAL A 65 5.15 -0.12 -3.25
C VAL A 65 6.36 -0.01 -2.33
N LEU A 66 6.45 1.13 -1.64
CA LEU A 66 7.41 1.36 -0.55
C LEU A 66 6.62 1.77 0.68
N SER A 67 6.98 1.21 1.84
CA SER A 67 6.37 1.56 3.11
C SER A 67 7.44 2.09 4.06
N PHE A 68 7.17 3.22 4.70
CA PHE A 68 8.09 3.89 5.61
C PHE A 68 7.42 4.02 6.98
N PRO A 69 7.43 2.94 7.80
CA PRO A 69 6.80 3.00 9.11
C PRO A 69 7.58 3.90 10.06
N ILE A 70 6.87 4.55 10.96
CA ILE A 70 7.48 5.34 12.04
C ILE A 70 7.75 4.37 13.18
N SER A 71 9.02 4.13 13.49
CA SER A 71 9.43 3.17 14.52
C SER A 71 9.21 3.69 15.95
N LYS A 72 9.27 5.02 16.12
CA LYS A 72 9.04 5.68 17.42
C LYS A 72 8.11 6.87 17.23
N PRO A 73 7.12 7.06 18.12
CA PRO A 73 6.24 8.22 18.01
C PRO A 73 7.00 9.54 17.99
N ILE A 74 6.57 10.44 17.12
CA ILE A 74 7.11 11.80 17.02
C ILE A 74 6.26 12.69 17.91
N LYS A 75 6.91 13.48 18.77
CA LYS A 75 6.21 14.33 19.75
C LYS A 75 5.20 15.29 19.08
N GLN A 76 5.56 15.85 17.92
CA GLN A 76 4.72 16.77 17.17
C GLN A 76 3.61 16.09 16.36
N ALA A 77 3.73 14.79 16.14
CA ALA A 77 2.76 13.99 15.39
C ALA A 77 2.66 12.59 16.01
N PRO A 78 2.10 12.47 17.21
CA PRO A 78 2.13 11.20 17.97
C PRO A 78 1.33 10.08 17.31
N ASN A 79 0.39 10.40 16.40
CA ASN A 79 -0.46 9.42 15.74
C ASN A 79 0.04 9.07 14.33
N LEU A 80 1.15 9.65 13.89
CA LEU A 80 1.71 9.38 12.56
C LEU A 80 2.19 7.94 12.50
N LEU A 81 1.59 7.15 11.61
CA LEU A 81 1.90 5.74 11.43
C LEU A 81 2.99 5.54 10.37
N GLY A 82 2.99 6.34 9.34
CA GLY A 82 4.00 6.31 8.30
C GLY A 82 3.47 6.68 6.92
N ASP A 83 4.31 6.40 5.92
CA ASP A 83 4.03 6.74 4.53
C ASP A 83 4.00 5.48 3.68
N VAL A 84 3.07 5.44 2.71
CA VAL A 84 3.02 4.41 1.67
C VAL A 84 3.18 5.11 0.32
N VAL A 85 4.15 4.69 -0.46
CA VAL A 85 4.43 5.25 -1.79
C VAL A 85 4.17 4.19 -2.85
N ILE A 86 3.27 4.47 -3.78
CA ILE A 86 2.84 3.55 -4.85
C ILE A 86 3.33 4.07 -6.19
N CYS A 87 3.91 3.20 -7.00
CA CYS A 87 4.34 3.54 -8.36
C CYS A 87 3.21 3.23 -9.35
N ALA A 88 2.57 4.27 -9.86
CA ALA A 88 1.42 4.13 -10.77
C ALA A 88 1.76 3.34 -12.04
N ASN A 89 2.94 3.58 -12.61
CA ASN A 89 3.37 2.89 -13.84
C ASN A 89 3.42 1.37 -13.64
N LEU A 90 4.01 0.93 -12.52
CA LEU A 90 4.11 -0.50 -12.21
C LEU A 90 2.76 -1.11 -11.86
N VAL A 91 1.87 -0.36 -11.22
CA VAL A 91 0.51 -0.86 -10.94
C VAL A 91 -0.19 -1.20 -12.27
N VAL A 92 -0.14 -0.30 -13.25
CA VAL A 92 -0.78 -0.52 -14.55
C VAL A 92 -0.18 -1.73 -15.26
N THR A 93 1.15 -1.80 -15.31
CA THR A 93 1.87 -2.90 -15.96
C THR A 93 1.56 -4.24 -15.30
N GLU A 94 1.66 -4.31 -13.98
CA GLU A 94 1.42 -5.54 -13.22
C GLU A 94 -0.04 -5.99 -13.29
N ALA A 95 -0.98 -5.06 -13.23
CA ALA A 95 -2.40 -5.40 -13.36
C ALA A 95 -2.67 -6.06 -14.70
N LYS A 96 -2.09 -5.53 -15.78
CA LYS A 96 -2.22 -6.10 -17.12
C LYS A 96 -1.58 -7.49 -17.19
N GLU A 97 -0.38 -7.65 -16.66
CA GLU A 97 0.34 -8.93 -16.64
C GLU A 97 -0.40 -10.00 -15.83
N GLN A 98 -1.01 -9.59 -14.73
CA GLN A 98 -1.73 -10.48 -13.82
C GLN A 98 -3.20 -10.66 -14.19
N ASN A 99 -3.64 -10.03 -15.28
CA ASN A 99 -5.02 -10.08 -15.76
C ASN A 99 -6.03 -9.69 -14.69
N LYS A 100 -5.78 -8.56 -14.03
CA LYS A 100 -6.71 -8.03 -13.04
C LYS A 100 -6.94 -6.53 -13.22
N ASN A 101 -8.02 -6.06 -12.59
CA ASN A 101 -8.47 -4.69 -12.62
C ASN A 101 -7.42 -3.78 -11.95
N ILE A 102 -7.23 -2.57 -12.48
CA ILE A 102 -6.26 -1.60 -11.93
C ILE A 102 -6.62 -1.25 -10.47
N ASP A 103 -7.89 -0.98 -10.18
CA ASP A 103 -8.32 -0.67 -8.81
C ASP A 103 -8.06 -1.82 -7.85
N GLU A 104 -8.28 -3.05 -8.29
CA GLU A 104 -8.01 -4.24 -7.51
C GLU A 104 -6.53 -4.33 -7.14
N HIS A 105 -5.65 -4.02 -8.07
CA HIS A 105 -4.21 -4.06 -7.82
C HIS A 105 -3.77 -2.91 -6.90
N TYR A 106 -4.32 -1.70 -7.09
CA TYR A 106 -4.09 -0.60 -6.14
C TYR A 106 -4.53 -0.98 -4.72
N ALA A 107 -5.72 -1.59 -4.60
CA ALA A 107 -6.22 -2.02 -3.30
C ALA A 107 -5.25 -2.98 -2.63
N HIS A 108 -4.75 -3.98 -3.37
CA HIS A 108 -3.78 -4.94 -2.85
C HIS A 108 -2.52 -4.25 -2.35
N LEU A 109 -1.92 -3.38 -3.15
CA LEU A 109 -0.66 -2.73 -2.80
C LEU A 109 -0.81 -1.75 -1.65
N ILE A 110 -1.89 -0.99 -1.61
CA ILE A 110 -2.16 -0.05 -0.52
C ILE A 110 -2.39 -0.83 0.79
N ILE A 111 -3.21 -1.87 0.76
CA ILE A 111 -3.46 -2.72 1.94
C ILE A 111 -2.15 -3.34 2.43
N HIS A 112 -1.35 -3.88 1.51
CA HIS A 112 -0.04 -4.45 1.83
C HIS A 112 0.85 -3.42 2.54
N GLY A 113 0.94 -2.20 1.99
CA GLY A 113 1.72 -1.12 2.59
C GLY A 113 1.22 -0.71 3.96
N ILE A 114 -0.10 -0.59 4.13
CA ILE A 114 -0.70 -0.24 5.42
C ILE A 114 -0.44 -1.32 6.47
N LEU A 115 -0.46 -2.60 6.09
CA LEU A 115 -0.11 -3.68 7.01
C LEU A 115 1.34 -3.57 7.47
N HIS A 116 2.27 -3.26 6.54
CA HIS A 116 3.67 -3.01 6.91
C HIS A 116 3.82 -1.86 7.91
N LEU A 117 3.06 -0.77 7.74
CA LEU A 117 3.09 0.35 8.68
C LEU A 117 2.69 -0.08 10.10
N GLN A 118 1.85 -1.10 10.22
CA GLN A 118 1.39 -1.63 11.51
C GLN A 118 2.31 -2.70 12.09
N GLY A 119 3.39 -3.04 11.39
CA GLY A 119 4.38 -4.00 11.88
C GLY A 119 4.29 -5.39 11.30
N TYR A 120 3.31 -5.67 10.43
CA TYR A 120 3.30 -6.95 9.69
C TYR A 120 4.48 -6.99 8.73
N ASP A 121 5.11 -8.14 8.60
CA ASP A 121 6.28 -8.30 7.76
C ASP A 121 6.25 -9.67 7.10
N HIS A 122 7.24 -9.96 6.25
CA HIS A 122 7.34 -11.24 5.53
C HIS A 122 8.79 -11.73 5.47
N GLN A 123 9.57 -11.46 6.53
CA GLN A 123 10.96 -11.91 6.62
C GLN A 123 11.08 -13.40 6.87
N SER A 124 10.12 -13.99 7.58
CA SER A 124 10.04 -15.43 7.79
C SER A 124 8.80 -15.99 7.08
N GLN A 125 8.76 -17.31 6.87
CA GLN A 125 7.60 -17.96 6.25
C GLN A 125 6.35 -17.79 7.11
N ASP A 126 6.49 -17.89 8.44
CA ASP A 126 5.36 -17.71 9.36
C ASP A 126 4.80 -16.28 9.29
N GLU A 127 5.68 -15.27 9.27
CA GLU A 127 5.27 -13.88 9.13
C GLU A 127 4.58 -13.64 7.79
N ALA A 128 5.14 -14.19 6.71
CA ALA A 128 4.56 -14.08 5.36
C ALA A 128 3.16 -14.69 5.33
N ASN A 129 2.98 -15.86 5.93
CA ASN A 129 1.68 -16.55 5.98
C ASN A 129 0.64 -15.71 6.72
N ILE A 130 1.00 -15.11 7.84
CA ILE A 130 0.10 -14.25 8.62
C ILE A 130 -0.30 -13.02 7.82
N MET A 131 0.68 -12.35 7.23
CA MET A 131 0.44 -11.13 6.45
C MET A 131 -0.42 -11.41 5.21
N GLU A 132 -0.10 -12.45 4.45
CA GLU A 132 -0.85 -12.83 3.25
C GLU A 132 -2.28 -13.24 3.59
N SER A 133 -2.48 -13.99 4.68
CA SER A 133 -3.82 -14.35 5.13
C SER A 133 -4.66 -13.12 5.45
N LYS A 134 -4.05 -12.13 6.09
CA LYS A 134 -4.73 -10.88 6.43
C LYS A 134 -5.08 -10.08 5.18
N GLU A 135 -4.16 -9.97 4.21
CA GLU A 135 -4.43 -9.33 2.93
C GLU A 135 -5.61 -9.98 2.20
N ILE A 136 -5.59 -11.32 2.12
CA ILE A 136 -6.64 -12.09 1.46
C ILE A 136 -8.00 -11.82 2.11
N ASN A 137 -8.08 -11.85 3.43
CA ASN A 137 -9.32 -11.62 4.16
C ASN A 137 -9.86 -10.21 3.91
N ILE A 138 -9.01 -9.20 3.97
CA ILE A 138 -9.41 -7.80 3.73
C ILE A 138 -9.90 -7.63 2.30
N LEU A 139 -9.18 -8.17 1.33
CA LEU A 139 -9.55 -8.07 -0.09
C LEU A 139 -10.86 -8.82 -0.37
N ASN A 140 -11.06 -10.00 0.20
CA ASN A 140 -12.31 -10.73 0.08
C ASN A 140 -13.49 -9.93 0.63
N ASN A 141 -13.33 -9.26 1.75
CA ASN A 141 -14.37 -8.40 2.33
C ASN A 141 -14.70 -7.20 1.44
N LEU A 142 -13.76 -6.79 0.60
CA LEU A 142 -13.97 -5.72 -0.38
C LEU A 142 -14.53 -6.23 -1.71
N GLY A 143 -14.69 -7.55 -1.86
CA GLY A 143 -15.21 -8.16 -3.08
C GLY A 143 -14.13 -8.53 -4.09
N TYR A 144 -12.87 -8.50 -3.70
CA TYR A 144 -11.75 -8.86 -4.59
C TYR A 144 -11.28 -10.29 -4.34
N ASN A 145 -10.75 -10.91 -5.38
CA ASN A 145 -10.21 -12.27 -5.31
C ASN A 145 -8.85 -12.30 -4.61
N ASN A 146 -8.42 -13.52 -4.23
CA ASN A 146 -7.10 -13.73 -3.65
C ASN A 146 -6.00 -13.25 -4.61
N PRO A 147 -5.16 -12.27 -4.23
CA PRO A 147 -4.16 -11.69 -5.13
C PRO A 147 -3.00 -12.64 -5.44
N TYR A 148 -2.83 -13.69 -4.64
CA TYR A 148 -1.75 -14.67 -4.81
C TYR A 148 -2.17 -15.85 -5.68
N LYS A 149 -3.42 -15.88 -6.11
CA LYS A 149 -3.93 -16.95 -6.97
C LYS A 149 -3.68 -16.60 -8.43
N ILE A 150 -3.08 -17.54 -9.18
CA ILE A 150 -2.83 -17.36 -10.61
C ILE A 150 -4.16 -17.29 -11.36
N ARG A 151 -4.27 -16.31 -12.26
CA ARG A 151 -5.45 -16.13 -13.09
C ARG A 151 -5.16 -16.51 -14.54
N PRO A 152 -6.11 -17.17 -15.23
CA PRO A 152 -5.96 -17.42 -16.66
C PRO A 152 -5.97 -16.09 -17.42
N LYS A 153 -5.15 -16.02 -18.43
CA LYS A 153 -5.06 -14.85 -19.31
C LYS A 153 -6.17 -14.86 -20.36
#